data_2d28692154cc4a20b970e1bf4323dcb9
#
_entry.id   2d28692154cc4a20b970e1bf4323dcb9
#
_cell.length_a   1.000
_cell.length_b   1.000
_cell.length_c   1.000
_cell.angle_alpha   90.00
_cell.angle_beta   90.00
_cell.angle_gamma   90.00
#
_symmetry.space_group_name_H-M   'P 1'
#
loop_
_entity.id
_entity.type
_entity.pdbx_description
1 polymer ?
#
loop_
_entity_poly.entity_id
_entity_poly.type
_entity_poly.pdbx_seq_one_letter_code
_entity_poly.pdbx_strand_id
1 'polypeptide(L)'
;VAEHAPTDLPDLASFGPGLTLVTGPNGSGKSTAARALGARVAGARLLSAESQQAFYEAQLAAAEDNFQQGVDTSVRVRELLGEPGRAHPLFAAFRLEALWERTYRQLSTGEARKVLLLRAVLEAPSLLILDEPFDGLDRAACAELGAGIVRAAERLPVVVVGAGGTVGAGLPLAPEALREVLVVSERRVTFRGSAQAFLARAAGDSRARTAPPVELGSWYAPLDPDVPLVQLARGCVRYGEQVVFENLDFGVRAGQHTLVEGPNGSGKSTLLEMITGDHPQAYANDLHLFGRRRGSGETVWDIKKNIGLVSSRLHRDWRVGGSVEEVVLSGLYDSIGVYQKPEPSHRARARAWLDWLALGVGPSAAFRELSFGQQRLVLIARAAIKVPPLVVLDEPTSGLDPDNRLRVLELVASLCTQRKSTVLMVTHRADERAFWQSRIGGAILSLK
;
A
#
# COMPACT_ATOMS: atom_id res chain seq x y z
N VAL A 1 24.81 -5.70 -9.88
CA VAL A 1 23.71 -6.36 -9.14
C VAL A 1 24.25 -7.42 -8.17
N ALA A 2 25.38 -8.07 -8.49
CA ALA A 2 25.98 -9.11 -7.64
C ALA A 2 26.67 -8.56 -6.37
N GLU A 3 27.20 -7.35 -6.41
CA GLU A 3 28.00 -6.76 -5.31
C GLU A 3 27.17 -6.37 -4.05
N HIS A 4 25.85 -6.44 -4.11
CA HIS A 4 24.96 -5.94 -3.05
C HIS A 4 24.01 -7.02 -2.49
N ALA A 5 24.16 -8.27 -2.90
CA ALA A 5 23.33 -9.38 -2.41
C ALA A 5 23.79 -9.84 -1.00
N PRO A 6 22.86 -10.34 -0.16
CA PRO A 6 23.25 -10.97 1.10
C PRO A 6 24.25 -12.09 0.85
N THR A 7 25.33 -12.12 1.63
CA THR A 7 26.43 -13.09 1.49
C THR A 7 26.05 -14.48 1.96
N ASP A 8 25.07 -14.57 2.86
CA ASP A 8 24.71 -15.81 3.59
C ASP A 8 23.38 -16.41 3.12
N LEU A 9 23.04 -16.22 1.84
CA LEU A 9 21.87 -16.89 1.27
C LEU A 9 22.10 -18.42 1.28
N PRO A 10 21.11 -19.20 1.73
CA PRO A 10 21.24 -20.65 1.81
C PRO A 10 21.60 -21.24 0.44
N ASP A 11 22.39 -22.29 0.47
CA ASP A 11 22.74 -23.05 -0.71
C ASP A 11 21.47 -23.66 -1.31
N LEU A 12 21.22 -23.38 -2.56
CA LEU A 12 19.96 -23.62 -3.26
C LEU A 12 19.72 -25.08 -3.59
N ALA A 13 20.74 -25.93 -3.50
CA ALA A 13 20.61 -27.40 -3.57
C ALA A 13 19.68 -27.96 -2.47
N SER A 14 19.32 -27.16 -1.45
CA SER A 14 18.44 -27.56 -0.36
C SER A 14 16.94 -27.27 -0.59
N PHE A 15 16.56 -26.57 -1.67
CA PHE A 15 15.16 -26.25 -1.94
C PHE A 15 14.47 -27.40 -2.69
N GLY A 16 13.93 -28.35 -1.96
CA GLY A 16 12.91 -29.26 -2.49
C GLY A 16 11.53 -28.60 -2.56
N PRO A 17 10.49 -29.27 -3.07
CA PRO A 17 9.12 -28.78 -3.06
C PRO A 17 8.74 -28.26 -1.67
N GLY A 18 8.03 -27.15 -1.61
CA GLY A 18 7.66 -26.49 -0.39
C GLY A 18 7.73 -24.97 -0.49
N LEU A 19 7.16 -24.28 0.49
CA LEU A 19 7.03 -22.82 0.54
C LEU A 19 8.02 -22.23 1.55
N THR A 20 8.92 -21.40 1.06
CA THR A 20 9.86 -20.64 1.90
C THR A 20 9.45 -19.16 1.90
N LEU A 21 9.36 -18.55 3.08
CA LEU A 21 9.13 -17.12 3.24
C LEU A 21 10.45 -16.40 3.51
N VAL A 22 10.76 -15.38 2.70
CA VAL A 22 11.85 -14.44 2.96
C VAL A 22 11.24 -13.12 3.40
N THR A 23 11.53 -12.71 4.63
CA THR A 23 10.96 -11.53 5.26
C THR A 23 12.03 -10.64 5.91
N GLY A 24 11.64 -9.48 6.41
CA GLY A 24 12.53 -8.53 7.10
C GLY A 24 12.13 -7.08 6.82
N PRO A 25 12.78 -6.11 7.46
CA PRO A 25 12.52 -4.68 7.29
C PRO A 25 12.62 -4.21 5.83
N ASN A 26 11.93 -3.12 5.49
CA ASN A 26 12.10 -2.51 4.18
C ASN A 26 13.52 -1.98 4.01
N GLY A 27 14.09 -2.16 2.81
CA GLY A 27 15.48 -1.80 2.54
C GLY A 27 16.53 -2.81 3.04
N SER A 28 16.12 -3.92 3.68
CA SER A 28 17.04 -4.95 4.19
C SER A 28 17.76 -5.79 3.11
N GLY A 29 17.37 -5.62 1.85
CA GLY A 29 17.96 -6.35 0.71
C GLY A 29 17.18 -7.58 0.27
N LYS A 30 15.92 -7.78 0.69
CA LYS A 30 15.07 -8.93 0.32
C LYS A 30 14.91 -9.12 -1.19
N SER A 31 14.49 -8.06 -1.91
CA SER A 31 14.31 -8.12 -3.37
C SER A 31 15.64 -8.30 -4.10
N THR A 32 16.75 -7.77 -3.54
CA THR A 32 18.11 -8.03 -4.05
C THR A 32 18.48 -9.51 -3.85
N ALA A 33 18.12 -10.09 -2.70
CA ALA A 33 18.28 -11.51 -2.43
C ALA A 33 17.47 -12.36 -3.41
N ALA A 34 16.21 -11.99 -3.67
CA ALA A 34 15.34 -12.67 -4.65
C ALA A 34 15.96 -12.69 -6.05
N ARG A 35 16.44 -11.53 -6.52
CA ARG A 35 17.12 -11.43 -7.83
C ARG A 35 18.42 -12.25 -7.88
N ALA A 36 19.21 -12.20 -6.81
CA ALA A 36 20.45 -12.99 -6.73
C ALA A 36 20.16 -14.50 -6.72
N LEU A 37 19.11 -14.94 -6.03
CA LEU A 37 18.62 -16.30 -6.07
C LEU A 37 18.21 -16.71 -7.49
N GLY A 38 17.39 -15.89 -8.16
CA GLY A 38 16.95 -16.14 -9.52
C GLY A 38 18.09 -16.24 -10.53
N ALA A 39 19.15 -15.44 -10.33
CA ALA A 39 20.34 -15.48 -11.20
C ALA A 39 21.26 -16.70 -10.97
N ARG A 40 21.25 -17.27 -9.76
CA ARG A 40 22.12 -18.42 -9.40
C ARG A 40 21.50 -19.77 -9.76
N VAL A 41 20.17 -19.84 -9.86
CA VAL A 41 19.45 -21.10 -10.14
C VAL A 41 19.08 -21.18 -11.60
N ALA A 42 19.68 -22.11 -12.32
CA ALA A 42 19.30 -22.37 -13.70
C ALA A 42 17.82 -22.80 -13.76
N GLY A 43 17.02 -22.16 -14.63
CA GLY A 43 15.60 -22.42 -14.76
C GLY A 43 14.71 -21.81 -13.65
N ALA A 44 15.24 -20.91 -12.81
CA ALA A 44 14.43 -20.16 -11.88
C ALA A 44 13.54 -19.13 -12.60
N ARG A 45 12.36 -18.88 -12.04
CA ARG A 45 11.44 -17.83 -12.48
C ARG A 45 11.18 -16.84 -11.36
N LEU A 46 11.37 -15.54 -11.66
CA LEU A 46 11.08 -14.44 -10.75
C LEU A 46 9.86 -13.67 -11.26
N LEU A 47 8.83 -13.58 -10.43
CA LEU A 47 7.69 -12.70 -10.62
C LEU A 47 7.74 -11.59 -9.57
N SER A 48 7.78 -10.35 -10.03
CA SER A 48 7.75 -9.13 -9.19
C SER A 48 6.78 -8.11 -9.77
N ALA A 49 6.45 -7.07 -9.01
CA ALA A 49 5.65 -5.96 -9.52
C ALA A 49 6.31 -5.31 -10.74
N GLU A 50 7.65 -5.19 -10.74
CA GLU A 50 8.43 -4.66 -11.87
C GLU A 50 8.28 -5.54 -13.12
N SER A 51 8.37 -6.88 -12.97
CA SER A 51 8.22 -7.80 -14.10
C SER A 51 6.79 -7.81 -14.65
N GLN A 52 5.78 -7.67 -13.80
CA GLN A 52 4.39 -7.53 -14.19
C GLN A 52 4.15 -6.21 -14.95
N GLN A 53 4.70 -5.11 -14.45
CA GLN A 53 4.60 -3.81 -15.09
C GLN A 53 5.30 -3.81 -16.46
N ALA A 54 6.51 -4.35 -16.54
CA ALA A 54 7.24 -4.48 -17.80
C ALA A 54 6.47 -5.33 -18.83
N PHE A 55 5.83 -6.41 -18.38
CA PHE A 55 4.98 -7.22 -19.26
C PHE A 55 3.75 -6.43 -19.75
N TYR A 56 3.10 -5.65 -18.88
CA TYR A 56 1.97 -4.79 -19.23
C TYR A 56 2.38 -3.70 -20.25
N GLU A 57 3.52 -3.04 -20.02
CA GLU A 57 4.07 -2.02 -20.93
C GLU A 57 4.43 -2.60 -22.31
N ALA A 58 4.98 -3.80 -22.34
CA ALA A 58 5.24 -4.50 -23.60
C ALA A 58 3.94 -4.78 -24.38
N GLN A 59 2.83 -5.11 -23.68
CA GLN A 59 1.52 -5.28 -24.32
C GLN A 59 0.93 -3.96 -24.81
N LEU A 60 1.22 -2.84 -24.11
CA LEU A 60 0.82 -1.50 -24.57
C LEU A 60 1.56 -1.11 -25.84
N ALA A 61 2.90 -1.25 -25.86
CA ALA A 61 3.72 -0.92 -27.01
C ALA A 61 3.33 -1.75 -28.26
N ALA A 62 3.11 -3.06 -28.08
CA ALA A 62 2.65 -3.93 -29.17
C ALA A 62 1.26 -3.54 -29.73
N ALA A 63 0.39 -2.97 -28.89
CA ALA A 63 -0.92 -2.48 -29.32
C ALA A 63 -0.83 -1.11 -30.03
N GLU A 64 0.06 -0.22 -29.61
CA GLU A 64 0.27 1.10 -30.21
C GLU A 64 0.83 1.01 -31.63
N ASP A 65 1.76 0.08 -31.88
CA ASP A 65 2.30 -0.19 -33.23
C ASP A 65 1.22 -0.64 -34.22
N ASN A 66 0.12 -1.22 -33.75
CA ASN A 66 -0.97 -1.72 -34.57
C ASN A 66 -2.26 -0.85 -34.51
N PHE A 67 -2.26 0.24 -33.75
CA PHE A 67 -3.44 1.11 -33.56
C PHE A 67 -3.97 1.73 -34.85
N GLN A 68 -3.14 1.84 -35.91
CA GLN A 68 -3.57 2.32 -37.25
C GLN A 68 -4.59 1.37 -37.93
N GLN A 69 -4.80 0.17 -37.42
CA GLN A 69 -5.73 -0.83 -37.98
C GLN A 69 -6.99 -1.06 -37.14
N GLY A 70 -7.17 -0.38 -36.00
CA GLY A 70 -8.38 -0.46 -35.15
C GLY A 70 -8.59 -1.81 -34.45
N VAL A 71 -7.59 -2.70 -34.40
CA VAL A 71 -7.65 -4.02 -33.78
C VAL A 71 -6.78 -4.04 -32.52
N ASP A 72 -7.38 -4.41 -31.36
CA ASP A 72 -6.60 -4.68 -30.14
C ASP A 72 -5.80 -5.98 -30.30
N THR A 73 -4.50 -5.85 -30.51
CA THR A 73 -3.56 -6.96 -30.67
C THR A 73 -2.98 -7.45 -29.34
N SER A 74 -3.50 -6.96 -28.20
CA SER A 74 -3.06 -7.43 -26.89
C SER A 74 -3.34 -8.91 -26.73
N VAL A 75 -2.35 -9.63 -26.17
CA VAL A 75 -2.43 -11.09 -25.99
C VAL A 75 -3.61 -11.45 -25.07
N ARG A 76 -4.38 -12.48 -25.45
CA ARG A 76 -5.48 -12.99 -24.63
C ARG A 76 -5.00 -14.00 -23.60
N VAL A 77 -5.76 -14.17 -22.53
CA VAL A 77 -5.46 -15.14 -21.47
C VAL A 77 -5.28 -16.56 -22.04
N ARG A 78 -6.15 -16.97 -23.00
CA ARG A 78 -6.05 -18.25 -23.68
C ARG A 78 -4.74 -18.45 -24.47
N GLU A 79 -4.19 -17.40 -25.02
CA GLU A 79 -2.92 -17.44 -25.76
C GLU A 79 -1.73 -17.51 -24.82
N LEU A 80 -1.83 -16.88 -23.62
CA LEU A 80 -0.81 -16.94 -22.58
C LEU A 80 -0.72 -18.31 -21.89
N LEU A 81 -1.85 -18.98 -21.70
CA LEU A 81 -1.94 -20.19 -20.90
C LEU A 81 -2.07 -21.46 -21.76
N GLY A 82 -2.69 -21.36 -22.93
CA GLY A 82 -2.97 -22.51 -23.81
C GLY A 82 -3.85 -23.58 -23.15
N GLU A 83 -4.07 -24.68 -23.86
CA GLU A 83 -4.82 -25.83 -23.32
C GLU A 83 -4.16 -26.45 -22.07
N PRO A 84 -2.81 -26.54 -21.96
CA PRO A 84 -2.18 -27.01 -20.72
C PRO A 84 -2.57 -26.18 -19.49
N GLY A 85 -2.69 -24.86 -19.66
CA GLY A 85 -3.11 -23.97 -18.58
C GLY A 85 -4.57 -24.16 -18.21
N ARG A 86 -5.44 -24.35 -19.21
CA ARG A 86 -6.86 -24.62 -18.98
C ARG A 86 -7.11 -25.93 -18.23
N ALA A 87 -6.30 -26.95 -18.50
CA ALA A 87 -6.37 -28.25 -17.83
C ALA A 87 -5.73 -28.24 -16.44
N HIS A 88 -4.96 -27.21 -16.07
CA HIS A 88 -4.23 -27.19 -14.81
C HIS A 88 -5.17 -26.90 -13.62
N PRO A 89 -5.03 -27.57 -12.45
CA PRO A 89 -5.91 -27.38 -11.28
C PRO A 89 -5.99 -25.95 -10.76
N LEU A 90 -4.95 -25.13 -10.95
CA LEU A 90 -4.94 -23.72 -10.59
C LEU A 90 -5.87 -22.88 -11.45
N PHE A 91 -6.20 -23.30 -12.66
CA PHE A 91 -7.10 -22.59 -13.56
C PHE A 91 -8.50 -22.44 -12.92
N ALA A 92 -9.06 -23.56 -12.46
CA ALA A 92 -10.33 -23.57 -11.76
C ALA A 92 -10.25 -22.87 -10.38
N ALA A 93 -9.15 -23.09 -9.64
CA ALA A 93 -8.93 -22.47 -8.33
C ALA A 93 -8.88 -20.94 -8.41
N PHE A 94 -8.33 -20.38 -9.46
CA PHE A 94 -8.25 -18.95 -9.74
C PHE A 94 -9.48 -18.38 -10.45
N ARG A 95 -10.46 -19.22 -10.80
CA ARG A 95 -11.68 -18.86 -11.54
C ARG A 95 -11.40 -18.16 -12.86
N LEU A 96 -10.40 -18.63 -13.60
CA LEU A 96 -9.94 -17.99 -14.85
C LEU A 96 -10.88 -18.20 -16.04
N GLU A 97 -11.93 -19.04 -15.94
CA GLU A 97 -12.86 -19.29 -17.02
C GLU A 97 -13.52 -18.00 -17.54
N ALA A 98 -13.94 -17.11 -16.65
CA ALA A 98 -14.53 -15.83 -17.00
C ALA A 98 -13.54 -14.85 -17.68
N LEU A 99 -12.24 -15.13 -17.56
CA LEU A 99 -11.17 -14.30 -18.10
C LEU A 99 -10.59 -14.85 -19.39
N TRP A 100 -10.96 -16.05 -19.81
CA TRP A 100 -10.32 -16.81 -20.89
C TRP A 100 -10.23 -16.05 -22.21
N GLU A 101 -11.29 -15.31 -22.59
CA GLU A 101 -11.34 -14.52 -23.80
C GLU A 101 -10.85 -13.08 -23.61
N ARG A 102 -10.61 -12.62 -22.39
CA ARG A 102 -10.16 -11.24 -22.14
C ARG A 102 -8.69 -11.07 -22.55
N THR A 103 -8.37 -9.85 -23.00
CA THR A 103 -6.98 -9.46 -23.22
C THR A 103 -6.30 -9.18 -21.87
N TYR A 104 -4.98 -9.36 -21.80
CA TYR A 104 -4.22 -9.12 -20.56
C TYR A 104 -4.40 -7.70 -20.02
N ARG A 105 -4.58 -6.72 -20.90
CA ARG A 105 -4.83 -5.31 -20.54
C ARG A 105 -6.16 -5.06 -19.84
N GLN A 106 -7.14 -5.92 -20.04
CA GLN A 106 -8.47 -5.84 -19.42
C GLN A 106 -8.54 -6.46 -18.04
N LEU A 107 -7.44 -7.06 -17.59
CA LEU A 107 -7.37 -7.71 -16.28
C LEU A 107 -7.09 -6.70 -15.17
N SER A 108 -7.75 -6.90 -14.03
CA SER A 108 -7.35 -6.24 -12.79
C SER A 108 -5.96 -6.72 -12.34
N THR A 109 -5.30 -5.98 -11.46
CA THR A 109 -3.97 -6.36 -10.93
C THR A 109 -3.98 -7.77 -10.32
N GLY A 110 -5.04 -8.14 -9.60
CA GLY A 110 -5.16 -9.46 -8.99
C GLY A 110 -5.36 -10.57 -10.03
N GLU A 111 -6.22 -10.34 -11.04
CA GLU A 111 -6.44 -11.27 -12.14
C GLU A 111 -5.15 -11.48 -12.94
N ALA A 112 -4.44 -10.41 -13.27
CA ALA A 112 -3.17 -10.47 -13.98
C ALA A 112 -2.11 -11.29 -13.22
N ARG A 113 -2.01 -11.12 -11.88
CA ARG A 113 -1.09 -11.92 -11.05
C ARG A 113 -1.42 -13.39 -11.04
N LYS A 114 -2.70 -13.77 -10.97
CA LYS A 114 -3.13 -15.19 -11.05
C LYS A 114 -2.76 -15.80 -12.40
N VAL A 115 -2.99 -15.08 -13.50
CA VAL A 115 -2.62 -15.52 -14.85
C VAL A 115 -1.11 -15.71 -14.97
N LEU A 116 -0.30 -14.73 -14.52
CA LEU A 116 1.17 -14.83 -14.57
C LEU A 116 1.72 -15.94 -13.67
N LEU A 117 1.11 -16.13 -12.49
CA LEU A 117 1.50 -17.23 -11.59
C LEU A 117 1.25 -18.59 -12.26
N LEU A 118 0.05 -18.80 -12.83
CA LEU A 118 -0.24 -20.04 -13.53
C LEU A 118 0.69 -20.26 -14.73
N ARG A 119 0.95 -19.23 -15.53
CA ARG A 119 1.91 -19.29 -16.62
C ARG A 119 3.29 -19.72 -16.15
N ALA A 120 3.80 -19.10 -15.06
CA ALA A 120 5.10 -19.47 -14.52
C ALA A 120 5.14 -20.89 -13.98
N VAL A 121 4.06 -21.41 -13.40
CA VAL A 121 3.93 -22.79 -12.94
C VAL A 121 3.96 -23.78 -14.11
N LEU A 122 3.32 -23.43 -15.24
CA LEU A 122 3.31 -24.27 -16.45
C LEU A 122 4.70 -24.43 -17.08
N GLU A 123 5.58 -23.47 -16.90
CA GLU A 123 6.96 -23.53 -17.34
C GLU A 123 7.81 -24.52 -16.49
N ALA A 124 7.22 -25.09 -15.43
CA ALA A 124 7.85 -26.02 -14.49
C ALA A 124 9.25 -25.58 -14.04
N PRO A 125 9.38 -24.37 -13.44
CA PRO A 125 10.68 -23.84 -13.06
C PRO A 125 11.33 -24.67 -11.97
N SER A 126 12.67 -24.71 -11.95
CA SER A 126 13.43 -25.33 -10.87
C SER A 126 13.25 -24.60 -9.53
N LEU A 127 12.92 -23.30 -9.57
CA LEU A 127 12.59 -22.44 -8.44
C LEU A 127 11.64 -21.33 -8.90
N LEU A 128 10.52 -21.15 -8.20
CA LEU A 128 9.62 -20.03 -8.41
C LEU A 128 9.81 -19.01 -7.30
N ILE A 129 10.15 -17.79 -7.67
CA ILE A 129 10.35 -16.67 -6.73
C ILE A 129 9.26 -15.63 -6.98
N LEU A 130 8.54 -15.26 -5.91
CA LEU A 130 7.45 -14.30 -5.93
C LEU A 130 7.84 -13.12 -5.02
N ASP A 131 8.15 -11.97 -5.62
CA ASP A 131 8.56 -10.77 -4.88
C ASP A 131 7.34 -9.84 -4.70
N GLU A 132 6.94 -9.64 -3.43
CA GLU A 132 5.77 -8.87 -2.98
C GLU A 132 4.46 -9.27 -3.71
N PRO A 133 4.09 -10.57 -3.78
CA PRO A 133 2.97 -11.03 -4.60
C PRO A 133 1.60 -10.51 -4.14
N PHE A 134 1.47 -10.08 -2.90
CA PHE A 134 0.20 -9.65 -2.30
C PHE A 134 0.03 -8.13 -2.26
N ASP A 135 1.06 -7.36 -2.65
CA ASP A 135 1.01 -5.90 -2.58
C ASP A 135 -0.07 -5.32 -3.50
N GLY A 136 -0.89 -4.39 -2.97
CA GLY A 136 -1.98 -3.75 -3.72
C GLY A 136 -3.19 -4.65 -4.04
N LEU A 137 -3.28 -5.86 -3.48
CA LEU A 137 -4.43 -6.76 -3.63
C LEU A 137 -5.42 -6.61 -2.48
N ASP A 138 -6.71 -6.73 -2.78
CA ASP A 138 -7.74 -6.82 -1.76
C ASP A 138 -7.72 -8.19 -1.04
N ARG A 139 -8.49 -8.30 0.04
CA ARG A 139 -8.52 -9.51 0.89
C ARG A 139 -8.92 -10.78 0.12
N ALA A 140 -9.88 -10.67 -0.79
CA ALA A 140 -10.37 -11.82 -1.54
C ALA A 140 -9.30 -12.30 -2.54
N ALA A 141 -8.70 -11.38 -3.29
CA ALA A 141 -7.61 -11.66 -4.23
C ALA A 141 -6.36 -12.22 -3.50
N CYS A 142 -6.03 -11.68 -2.32
CA CYS A 142 -4.95 -12.19 -1.48
C CYS A 142 -5.19 -13.64 -1.05
N ALA A 143 -6.40 -13.97 -0.59
CA ALA A 143 -6.75 -15.32 -0.16
C ALA A 143 -6.68 -16.34 -1.32
N GLU A 144 -7.24 -15.97 -2.49
CA GLU A 144 -7.20 -16.83 -3.67
C GLU A 144 -5.78 -17.04 -4.19
N LEU A 145 -4.98 -15.97 -4.27
CA LEU A 145 -3.58 -16.05 -4.70
C LEU A 145 -2.75 -16.87 -3.72
N GLY A 146 -2.93 -16.66 -2.41
CA GLY A 146 -2.25 -17.42 -1.36
C GLY A 146 -2.54 -18.93 -1.44
N ALA A 147 -3.80 -19.30 -1.60
CA ALA A 147 -4.18 -20.70 -1.80
C ALA A 147 -3.52 -21.32 -3.06
N GLY A 148 -3.43 -20.53 -4.14
CA GLY A 148 -2.74 -20.95 -5.37
C GLY A 148 -1.24 -21.13 -5.17
N ILE A 149 -0.58 -20.23 -4.45
CA ILE A 149 0.85 -20.33 -4.12
C ILE A 149 1.12 -21.59 -3.29
N VAL A 150 0.31 -21.87 -2.27
CA VAL A 150 0.43 -23.07 -1.44
C VAL A 150 0.32 -24.33 -2.32
N ARG A 151 -0.68 -24.38 -3.22
CA ARG A 151 -0.84 -25.49 -4.15
C ARG A 151 0.34 -25.68 -5.12
N ALA A 152 0.89 -24.58 -5.63
CA ALA A 152 2.09 -24.63 -6.47
C ALA A 152 3.28 -25.20 -5.68
N ALA A 153 3.42 -24.83 -4.42
CA ALA A 153 4.50 -25.26 -3.53
C ALA A 153 4.45 -26.75 -3.18
N GLU A 154 3.32 -27.44 -3.37
CA GLU A 154 3.25 -28.91 -3.21
C GLU A 154 4.14 -29.65 -4.22
N ARG A 155 4.41 -29.05 -5.37
CA ARG A 155 5.14 -29.67 -6.49
C ARG A 155 6.42 -28.95 -6.86
N LEU A 156 6.54 -27.68 -6.53
CA LEU A 156 7.66 -26.82 -6.90
C LEU A 156 8.28 -26.19 -5.64
N PRO A 157 9.59 -25.91 -5.65
CA PRO A 157 10.17 -25.01 -4.68
C PRO A 157 9.64 -23.58 -4.94
N VAL A 158 8.98 -22.99 -3.96
CA VAL A 158 8.45 -21.63 -4.05
C VAL A 158 9.05 -20.77 -2.94
N VAL A 159 9.62 -19.64 -3.32
CA VAL A 159 10.09 -18.59 -2.40
C VAL A 159 9.18 -17.39 -2.52
N VAL A 160 8.51 -17.02 -1.46
CA VAL A 160 7.76 -15.77 -1.35
C VAL A 160 8.64 -14.77 -0.60
N VAL A 161 8.87 -13.64 -1.23
CA VAL A 161 9.57 -12.50 -0.65
C VAL A 161 8.54 -11.44 -0.34
N GLY A 162 8.49 -10.96 0.89
CA GLY A 162 7.51 -9.96 1.26
C GLY A 162 7.88 -9.14 2.47
N ALA A 163 7.30 -7.95 2.60
CA ALA A 163 7.34 -7.17 3.82
C ALA A 163 6.62 -7.99 4.90
N GLY A 164 7.41 -8.63 5.75
CA GLY A 164 6.94 -9.58 6.74
C GLY A 164 6.00 -8.93 7.73
N GLY A 165 4.71 -9.03 7.44
CA GLY A 165 3.73 -9.09 8.50
C GLY A 165 3.99 -10.37 9.29
N THR A 166 3.72 -10.35 10.57
CA THR A 166 3.72 -11.55 11.40
C THR A 166 3.05 -12.68 10.62
N VAL A 167 3.75 -13.76 10.40
CA VAL A 167 3.17 -15.00 9.91
C VAL A 167 1.90 -15.23 10.74
N GLY A 168 0.72 -15.25 10.12
CA GLY A 168 -0.57 -15.36 10.82
C GLY A 168 -1.39 -14.05 10.97
N ALA A 169 -0.81 -12.86 10.94
CA ALA A 169 -1.54 -11.60 11.12
C ALA A 169 -1.41 -10.63 9.93
N GLY A 170 -1.56 -11.12 8.70
CA GLY A 170 -1.54 -10.26 7.50
C GLY A 170 -0.95 -10.88 6.24
N LEU A 171 -0.26 -12.01 6.34
CA LEU A 171 0.08 -12.80 5.15
C LEU A 171 -1.06 -13.82 4.91
N PRO A 172 -1.59 -13.91 3.68
CA PRO A 172 -2.61 -14.90 3.32
C PRO A 172 -2.02 -16.31 3.14
N LEU A 173 -0.99 -16.62 3.94
CA LEU A 173 -0.28 -17.88 3.97
C LEU A 173 -0.34 -18.44 5.39
N ALA A 174 -0.96 -19.62 5.54
CA ALA A 174 -1.03 -20.28 6.83
C ALA A 174 0.39 -20.67 7.31
N PRO A 175 0.72 -20.49 8.60
CA PRO A 175 2.04 -20.86 9.14
C PRO A 175 2.42 -22.32 8.84
N GLU A 176 1.44 -23.21 8.82
CA GLU A 176 1.59 -24.64 8.57
C GLU A 176 1.99 -24.95 7.12
N ALA A 177 1.67 -24.07 6.19
CA ALA A 177 2.06 -24.20 4.79
C ALA A 177 3.52 -23.80 4.55
N LEU A 178 4.15 -23.12 5.51
CA LEU A 178 5.53 -22.64 5.40
C LEU A 178 6.50 -23.74 5.87
N ARG A 179 7.34 -24.18 4.96
CA ARG A 179 8.47 -25.08 5.25
C ARG A 179 9.54 -24.37 6.08
N GLU A 180 9.85 -23.13 5.73
CA GLU A 180 10.93 -22.35 6.33
C GLU A 180 10.67 -20.85 6.23
N VAL A 181 11.14 -20.09 7.22
CA VAL A 181 11.17 -18.64 7.25
C VAL A 181 12.61 -18.15 7.35
N LEU A 182 12.97 -17.23 6.48
CA LEU A 182 14.25 -16.51 6.47
C LEU A 182 14.00 -15.04 6.79
N VAL A 183 14.69 -14.49 7.77
CA VAL A 183 14.66 -13.04 8.04
C VAL A 183 15.94 -12.41 7.54
N VAL A 184 15.80 -11.43 6.66
CA VAL A 184 16.91 -10.64 6.12
C VAL A 184 16.91 -9.27 6.80
N SER A 185 18.03 -8.90 7.43
CA SER A 185 18.27 -7.58 7.99
C SER A 185 19.69 -7.16 7.68
N GLU A 186 19.87 -5.87 7.33
CA GLU A 186 21.19 -5.32 6.99
C GLU A 186 21.97 -6.17 5.96
N ARG A 187 21.26 -6.70 4.97
CA ARG A 187 21.80 -7.58 3.91
C ARG A 187 22.40 -8.89 4.43
N ARG A 188 21.93 -9.40 5.56
CA ARG A 188 22.33 -10.70 6.14
C ARG A 188 21.11 -11.50 6.53
N VAL A 189 21.20 -12.81 6.49
CA VAL A 189 20.18 -13.69 7.07
C VAL A 189 20.39 -13.73 8.58
N THR A 190 19.48 -13.08 9.32
CA THR A 190 19.55 -12.96 10.79
C THR A 190 18.74 -14.03 11.52
N PHE A 191 17.86 -14.72 10.79
CA PHE A 191 17.10 -15.85 11.29
C PHE A 191 16.79 -16.83 10.14
N ARG A 192 16.87 -18.12 10.47
CA ARG A 192 16.43 -19.22 9.63
C ARG A 192 15.77 -20.27 10.51
N GLY A 193 14.53 -20.64 10.22
CA GLY A 193 13.83 -21.63 11.03
C GLY A 193 12.38 -21.85 10.63
N SER A 194 11.64 -22.63 11.43
CA SER A 194 10.23 -22.87 11.21
C SER A 194 9.37 -21.61 11.45
N ALA A 195 8.17 -21.59 10.87
CA ALA A 195 7.19 -20.53 11.12
C ALA A 195 6.84 -20.36 12.60
N GLN A 196 6.77 -21.48 13.34
CA GLN A 196 6.50 -21.45 14.80
C GLN A 196 7.64 -20.79 15.58
N ALA A 197 8.89 -21.11 15.25
CA ALA A 197 10.06 -20.49 15.91
C ALA A 197 10.13 -18.98 15.59
N PHE A 198 9.78 -18.59 14.35
CA PHE A 198 9.69 -17.18 13.97
C PHE A 198 8.60 -16.43 14.75
N LEU A 199 7.40 -17.01 14.90
CA LEU A 199 6.30 -16.42 15.67
C LEU A 199 6.63 -16.26 17.15
N ALA A 200 7.28 -17.28 17.75
CA ALA A 200 7.72 -17.21 19.15
C ALA A 200 8.74 -16.07 19.39
N ARG A 201 9.66 -15.87 18.44
CA ARG A 201 10.62 -14.78 18.49
C ARG A 201 9.94 -13.40 18.34
N ALA A 202 9.03 -13.26 17.39
CA ALA A 202 8.30 -12.02 17.15
C ALA A 202 7.45 -11.59 18.36
N ALA A 203 6.88 -12.54 19.10
CA ALA A 203 6.13 -12.27 20.32
C ALA A 203 7.01 -11.71 21.46
N GLY A 204 8.31 -12.08 21.50
CA GLY A 204 9.27 -11.59 22.49
C GLY A 204 9.83 -10.18 22.20
N ASP A 205 9.80 -9.73 20.97
CA ASP A 205 10.40 -8.45 20.52
C ASP A 205 9.42 -7.25 20.54
N SER A 206 8.20 -7.43 21.05
CA SER A 206 7.20 -6.35 21.19
C SER A 206 7.65 -5.32 22.26
N ARG A 207 8.58 -4.45 21.90
CA ARG A 207 8.93 -3.28 22.72
C ARG A 207 7.80 -2.25 22.62
N ALA A 208 7.14 -2.00 23.75
CA ALA A 208 6.21 -0.88 23.89
C ALA A 208 6.96 0.43 23.56
N ARG A 209 6.60 1.06 22.42
CA ARG A 209 7.12 2.37 22.05
C ARG A 209 6.25 3.45 22.67
N THR A 210 6.89 4.48 23.24
CA THR A 210 6.21 5.65 23.79
C THR A 210 5.38 6.36 22.73
N ALA A 211 4.20 6.84 23.13
CA ALA A 211 3.33 7.66 22.28
C ALA A 211 4.09 8.89 21.73
N PRO A 212 3.76 9.35 20.50
CA PRO A 212 4.41 10.51 19.93
C PRO A 212 4.25 11.75 20.83
N PRO A 213 5.29 12.59 20.99
CA PRO A 213 5.21 13.84 21.72
C PRO A 213 4.44 14.86 20.88
N VAL A 214 3.09 14.80 20.87
CA VAL A 214 2.28 15.73 20.10
C VAL A 214 1.60 16.74 21.02
N GLU A 215 2.36 17.52 21.75
CA GLU A 215 1.93 18.81 22.28
C GLU A 215 2.10 19.94 21.25
N LEU A 216 1.83 19.64 19.98
CA LEU A 216 1.93 20.64 18.92
C LEU A 216 0.60 21.40 18.85
N GLY A 217 0.61 22.69 19.19
CA GLY A 217 -0.55 23.57 19.06
C GLY A 217 -1.14 23.50 17.63
N SER A 218 -2.46 23.47 17.51
CA SER A 218 -3.11 23.59 16.21
C SER A 218 -2.94 25.01 15.66
N TRP A 219 -2.76 25.12 14.33
CA TRP A 219 -2.72 26.40 13.62
C TRP A 219 -4.11 26.89 13.25
N TYR A 220 -5.12 26.10 13.59
CA TYR A 220 -6.51 26.38 13.28
C TYR A 220 -7.27 26.80 14.53
N ALA A 221 -8.23 27.70 14.36
CA ALA A 221 -9.22 27.95 15.38
C ALA A 221 -9.99 26.65 15.71
N PRO A 222 -10.47 26.49 16.93
CA PRO A 222 -11.36 25.38 17.25
C PRO A 222 -12.52 25.35 16.26
N LEU A 223 -12.76 24.16 15.69
CA LEU A 223 -13.89 23.94 14.78
C LEU A 223 -15.19 23.93 15.60
N ASP A 224 -16.22 24.51 15.02
CA ASP A 224 -17.57 24.35 15.52
C ASP A 224 -17.98 22.87 15.41
N PRO A 225 -18.25 22.19 16.53
CA PRO A 225 -18.61 20.77 16.52
C PRO A 225 -19.93 20.50 15.77
N ASP A 226 -20.78 21.49 15.59
CA ASP A 226 -22.05 21.36 14.89
C ASP A 226 -21.89 21.44 13.37
N VAL A 227 -20.77 22.01 12.89
CA VAL A 227 -20.48 22.09 11.45
C VAL A 227 -19.78 20.82 10.98
N PRO A 228 -20.37 20.05 10.06
CA PRO A 228 -19.70 18.86 9.51
C PRO A 228 -18.46 19.26 8.70
N LEU A 229 -17.38 18.49 8.87
CA LEU A 229 -16.17 18.62 8.04
C LEU A 229 -16.41 18.15 6.61
N VAL A 230 -17.20 17.08 6.48
CA VAL A 230 -17.65 16.50 5.22
C VAL A 230 -19.13 16.14 5.35
N GLN A 231 -19.91 16.51 4.38
CA GLN A 231 -21.30 16.07 4.24
C GLN A 231 -21.61 15.85 2.76
N LEU A 232 -21.91 14.62 2.39
CA LEU A 232 -22.36 14.21 1.07
C LEU A 232 -23.76 13.62 1.21
N ALA A 233 -24.71 14.18 0.48
CA ALA A 233 -26.08 13.70 0.46
C ALA A 233 -26.40 13.08 -0.91
N ARG A 234 -26.87 11.84 -0.91
CA ARG A 234 -27.23 11.07 -2.10
C ARG A 234 -26.16 11.12 -3.20
N GLY A 235 -24.89 10.97 -2.78
CA GLY A 235 -23.73 11.06 -3.66
C GLY A 235 -23.82 10.06 -4.82
N CYS A 236 -23.43 10.51 -6.02
CA CYS A 236 -23.41 9.70 -7.22
C CYS A 236 -22.18 10.03 -8.05
N VAL A 237 -21.43 8.98 -8.44
CA VAL A 237 -20.31 9.10 -9.39
C VAL A 237 -20.42 8.02 -10.44
N ARG A 238 -20.30 8.43 -11.70
CA ARG A 238 -20.40 7.56 -12.89
C ARG A 238 -19.34 7.90 -13.93
N TYR A 239 -18.83 6.87 -14.60
CA TYR A 239 -17.98 7.00 -15.80
C TYR A 239 -18.68 6.31 -16.97
N GLY A 240 -19.34 7.10 -17.82
CA GLY A 240 -20.23 6.56 -18.84
C GLY A 240 -21.38 5.77 -18.19
N GLU A 241 -21.50 4.50 -18.54
CA GLU A 241 -22.51 3.60 -17.95
C GLU A 241 -22.07 2.92 -16.65
N GLN A 242 -20.77 2.99 -16.33
CA GLN A 242 -20.24 2.40 -15.11
C GLN A 242 -20.55 3.29 -13.90
N VAL A 243 -21.35 2.79 -12.99
CA VAL A 243 -21.64 3.42 -11.70
C VAL A 243 -20.54 3.02 -10.71
N VAL A 244 -19.88 4.02 -10.11
CA VAL A 244 -18.90 3.79 -9.04
C VAL A 244 -19.62 3.68 -7.70
N PHE A 245 -20.48 4.63 -7.40
CA PHE A 245 -21.46 4.58 -6.32
C PHE A 245 -22.64 5.49 -6.63
N GLU A 246 -23.79 5.19 -6.06
CA GLU A 246 -25.01 6.01 -6.14
C GLU A 246 -25.76 5.97 -4.81
N ASN A 247 -26.52 7.05 -4.55
CA ASN A 247 -27.28 7.23 -3.31
C ASN A 247 -26.42 7.09 -2.02
N LEU A 248 -25.15 7.52 -2.09
CA LEU A 248 -24.23 7.46 -0.95
C LEU A 248 -24.45 8.65 -0.04
N ASP A 249 -24.93 8.40 1.18
CA ASP A 249 -24.93 9.38 2.26
C ASP A 249 -23.68 9.19 3.11
N PHE A 250 -22.88 10.24 3.26
CA PHE A 250 -21.65 10.20 4.02
C PHE A 250 -21.42 11.52 4.77
N GLY A 251 -21.02 11.40 6.04
CA GLY A 251 -20.73 12.57 6.86
C GLY A 251 -19.59 12.33 7.83
N VAL A 252 -18.77 13.35 8.06
CA VAL A 252 -17.70 13.36 9.05
C VAL A 252 -17.80 14.66 9.85
N ARG A 253 -17.90 14.55 11.17
CA ARG A 253 -17.88 15.70 12.10
C ARG A 253 -16.55 15.80 12.82
N ALA A 254 -16.25 16.96 13.38
CA ALA A 254 -15.04 17.17 14.18
C ALA A 254 -14.96 16.12 15.32
N GLY A 255 -13.83 15.42 15.42
CA GLY A 255 -13.62 14.35 16.38
C GLY A 255 -14.29 13.01 16.05
N GLN A 256 -15.07 12.91 14.98
CA GLN A 256 -15.65 11.65 14.49
C GLN A 256 -14.69 10.98 13.51
N HIS A 257 -13.71 10.29 14.04
CA HIS A 257 -12.78 9.54 13.21
C HIS A 257 -13.50 8.45 12.44
N THR A 258 -13.17 8.30 11.14
CA THR A 258 -13.89 7.39 10.25
C THR A 258 -12.91 6.51 9.46
N LEU A 259 -13.19 5.21 9.45
CA LEU A 259 -12.55 4.23 8.59
C LEU A 259 -13.44 3.94 7.39
N VAL A 260 -12.90 4.06 6.19
CA VAL A 260 -13.56 3.67 4.94
C VAL A 260 -12.95 2.36 4.45
N GLU A 261 -13.77 1.35 4.29
CA GLU A 261 -13.34 0.04 3.81
C GLU A 261 -14.16 -0.43 2.61
N GLY A 262 -13.66 -1.38 1.87
CA GLY A 262 -14.34 -1.99 0.72
C GLY A 262 -13.36 -2.67 -0.22
N PRO A 263 -13.84 -3.49 -1.17
CA PRO A 263 -13.01 -4.12 -2.17
C PRO A 263 -12.34 -3.10 -3.11
N ASN A 264 -11.37 -3.55 -3.89
CA ASN A 264 -10.80 -2.71 -4.93
C ASN A 264 -11.87 -2.37 -5.98
N GLY A 265 -11.89 -1.10 -6.43
CA GLY A 265 -12.91 -0.60 -7.35
C GLY A 265 -14.22 -0.13 -6.71
N SER A 266 -14.41 -0.26 -5.40
CA SER A 266 -15.64 0.19 -4.70
C SER A 266 -15.78 1.72 -4.55
N GLY A 267 -14.89 2.51 -5.16
CA GLY A 267 -14.99 3.97 -5.14
C GLY A 267 -14.34 4.67 -3.94
N LYS A 268 -13.54 3.98 -3.12
CA LYS A 268 -12.84 4.59 -1.96
C LYS A 268 -11.99 5.79 -2.35
N SER A 269 -11.10 5.61 -3.33
CA SER A 269 -10.23 6.70 -3.80
C SER A 269 -11.04 7.82 -4.47
N THR A 270 -12.11 7.47 -5.20
CA THR A 270 -13.03 8.45 -5.79
C THR A 270 -13.70 9.31 -4.72
N LEU A 271 -14.18 8.69 -3.63
CA LEU A 271 -14.74 9.43 -2.48
C LEU A 271 -13.70 10.37 -1.86
N LEU A 272 -12.45 9.90 -1.68
CA LEU A 272 -11.38 10.75 -1.17
C LEU A 272 -11.05 11.90 -2.12
N GLU A 273 -10.97 11.66 -3.43
CA GLU A 273 -10.74 12.72 -4.43
C GLU A 273 -11.86 13.77 -4.44
N MET A 274 -13.11 13.38 -4.21
CA MET A 274 -14.21 14.32 -4.01
C MET A 274 -13.98 15.21 -2.78
N ILE A 275 -13.59 14.60 -1.65
CA ILE A 275 -13.33 15.29 -0.38
C ILE A 275 -12.12 16.23 -0.49
N THR A 276 -11.05 15.82 -1.19
CA THR A 276 -9.84 16.64 -1.38
C THR A 276 -10.00 17.71 -2.46
N GLY A 277 -11.14 17.71 -3.17
CA GLY A 277 -11.45 18.68 -4.21
C GLY A 277 -10.82 18.38 -5.57
N ASP A 278 -10.24 17.21 -5.75
CA ASP A 278 -9.55 16.80 -6.99
C ASP A 278 -10.48 16.13 -8.01
N HIS A 279 -11.71 15.71 -7.60
CA HIS A 279 -12.66 15.03 -8.48
C HIS A 279 -13.65 16.00 -9.13
N PRO A 280 -13.77 15.99 -10.48
CA PRO A 280 -14.65 16.97 -11.19
C PRO A 280 -16.13 16.79 -10.85
N GLN A 281 -16.61 15.56 -10.62
CA GLN A 281 -18.03 15.34 -10.29
C GLN A 281 -18.39 15.76 -8.85
N ALA A 282 -17.45 16.23 -8.04
CA ALA A 282 -17.74 16.83 -6.75
C ALA A 282 -18.70 18.03 -6.87
N TYR A 283 -18.63 18.78 -7.99
CA TYR A 283 -19.52 19.92 -8.26
C TYR A 283 -20.95 19.53 -8.62
N ALA A 284 -21.14 18.33 -9.14
CA ALA A 284 -22.46 17.81 -9.53
C ALA A 284 -23.22 17.17 -8.34
N ASN A 285 -22.53 17.00 -7.20
CA ASN A 285 -23.08 16.37 -6.00
C ASN A 285 -23.45 17.41 -4.94
N ASP A 286 -24.36 17.03 -4.05
CA ASP A 286 -24.65 17.83 -2.85
C ASP A 286 -23.58 17.53 -1.78
N LEU A 287 -22.39 18.11 -2.03
CA LEU A 287 -21.21 17.94 -1.20
C LEU A 287 -20.89 19.26 -0.48
N HIS A 288 -20.82 19.19 0.84
CA HIS A 288 -20.36 20.29 1.68
C HIS A 288 -19.03 19.89 2.34
N LEU A 289 -18.07 20.80 2.28
CA LEU A 289 -16.75 20.64 2.89
C LEU A 289 -16.51 21.83 3.85
N PHE A 290 -16.22 21.53 5.11
CA PHE A 290 -16.00 22.54 6.15
C PHE A 290 -17.15 23.58 6.22
N GLY A 291 -18.41 23.09 6.10
CA GLY A 291 -19.62 23.90 6.15
C GLY A 291 -19.95 24.67 4.86
N ARG A 292 -19.14 24.55 3.79
CA ARG A 292 -19.39 25.22 2.50
C ARG A 292 -19.76 24.22 1.43
N ARG A 293 -20.82 24.54 0.66
CA ARG A 293 -21.22 23.70 -0.49
C ARG A 293 -20.16 23.80 -1.58
N ARG A 294 -19.83 22.66 -2.17
CA ARG A 294 -18.89 22.61 -3.28
C ARG A 294 -19.43 23.36 -4.51
N GLY A 295 -18.62 24.32 -5.03
CA GLY A 295 -19.01 25.20 -6.13
C GLY A 295 -19.66 26.52 -5.70
N SER A 296 -19.60 26.88 -4.42
CA SER A 296 -20.13 28.17 -3.91
C SER A 296 -19.13 29.33 -3.98
N GLY A 297 -18.03 29.17 -4.74
CA GLY A 297 -16.99 30.18 -4.93
C GLY A 297 -15.69 29.91 -4.18
N GLU A 298 -15.59 28.79 -3.46
CA GLU A 298 -14.36 28.35 -2.82
C GLU A 298 -13.37 27.81 -3.86
N THR A 299 -12.10 28.02 -3.62
CA THR A 299 -11.01 27.44 -4.42
C THR A 299 -10.63 26.06 -3.88
N VAL A 300 -9.95 25.26 -4.71
CA VAL A 300 -9.37 23.98 -4.26
C VAL A 300 -8.37 24.19 -3.13
N TRP A 301 -7.65 25.31 -3.14
CA TRP A 301 -6.70 25.67 -2.09
C TRP A 301 -7.38 25.97 -0.74
N ASP A 302 -8.61 26.55 -0.76
CA ASP A 302 -9.41 26.77 0.45
C ASP A 302 -9.81 25.46 1.12
N ILE A 303 -9.93 24.39 0.35
CA ILE A 303 -10.18 23.05 0.85
C ILE A 303 -8.87 22.43 1.35
N LYS A 304 -7.84 22.41 0.50
CA LYS A 304 -6.57 21.74 0.77
C LYS A 304 -5.83 22.29 1.98
N LYS A 305 -5.95 23.57 2.27
CA LYS A 305 -5.38 24.16 3.50
C LYS A 305 -5.91 23.52 4.79
N ASN A 306 -7.15 23.00 4.79
CA ASN A 306 -7.78 22.36 5.94
C ASN A 306 -7.55 20.83 5.99
N ILE A 307 -6.83 20.28 5.01
CA ILE A 307 -6.62 18.83 4.86
C ILE A 307 -5.13 18.51 4.92
N GLY A 308 -4.78 17.51 5.71
CA GLY A 308 -3.51 16.81 5.59
C GLY A 308 -3.71 15.52 4.80
N LEU A 309 -3.14 15.43 3.60
CA LEU A 309 -3.36 14.27 2.71
C LEU A 309 -2.12 13.40 2.62
N VAL A 310 -2.33 12.09 2.77
CA VAL A 310 -1.37 11.05 2.39
C VAL A 310 -2.08 10.06 1.47
N SER A 311 -1.56 9.89 0.26
CA SER A 311 -2.06 8.89 -0.69
C SER A 311 -0.89 8.18 -1.37
N SER A 312 -1.17 7.01 -1.92
CA SER A 312 -0.19 6.25 -2.71
C SER A 312 0.20 7.00 -3.99
N ARG A 313 -0.72 7.78 -4.56
CA ARG A 313 -0.44 8.67 -5.70
C ARG A 313 0.54 9.78 -5.31
N LEU A 314 0.27 10.51 -4.22
CA LEU A 314 1.16 11.57 -3.74
C LEU A 314 2.59 11.05 -3.51
N HIS A 315 2.73 9.86 -2.96
CA HIS A 315 4.03 9.25 -2.72
C HIS A 315 4.78 8.92 -4.03
N ARG A 316 4.11 8.31 -5.01
CA ARG A 316 4.72 7.99 -6.33
C ARG A 316 5.09 9.24 -7.12
N ASP A 317 4.24 10.26 -7.04
CA ASP A 317 4.41 11.50 -7.80
C ASP A 317 5.36 12.49 -7.11
N TRP A 318 5.89 12.14 -5.92
CA TRP A 318 6.84 12.99 -5.20
C TRP A 318 8.19 13.04 -5.91
N ARG A 319 8.30 13.96 -6.86
CA ARG A 319 9.52 14.15 -7.68
C ARG A 319 10.40 15.29 -7.20
N VAL A 320 9.95 16.08 -6.25
CA VAL A 320 10.71 17.21 -5.71
C VAL A 320 11.86 16.67 -4.86
N GLY A 321 13.08 17.12 -5.17
CA GLY A 321 14.24 16.89 -4.33
C GLY A 321 14.12 17.67 -3.03
N GLY A 322 14.91 17.33 -2.04
CA GLY A 322 14.99 18.05 -0.78
C GLY A 322 15.38 17.14 0.36
N SER A 323 15.71 17.76 1.48
CA SER A 323 16.01 17.08 2.72
C SER A 323 14.71 16.58 3.39
N VAL A 324 14.87 15.62 4.28
CA VAL A 324 13.77 15.08 5.10
C VAL A 324 13.07 16.20 5.88
N GLU A 325 13.83 17.16 6.43
CA GLU A 325 13.30 18.35 7.14
C GLU A 325 12.45 19.22 6.19
N GLU A 326 12.91 19.49 4.97
CA GLU A 326 12.18 20.29 3.99
C GLU A 326 10.89 19.62 3.54
N VAL A 327 10.87 18.32 3.38
CA VAL A 327 9.64 17.59 3.05
C VAL A 327 8.62 17.75 4.17
N VAL A 328 8.99 17.60 5.43
CA VAL A 328 8.07 17.80 6.57
C VAL A 328 7.61 19.26 6.65
N LEU A 329 8.53 20.23 6.54
CA LEU A 329 8.24 21.66 6.53
C LEU A 329 7.26 22.06 5.43
N SER A 330 7.33 21.46 4.25
CA SER A 330 6.43 21.77 3.14
C SER A 330 4.94 21.60 3.48
N GLY A 331 4.65 20.75 4.48
CA GLY A 331 3.29 20.55 5.00
C GLY A 331 2.71 21.79 5.71
N LEU A 332 3.54 22.67 6.25
CA LEU A 332 3.09 23.94 6.85
C LEU A 332 2.64 24.96 5.79
N TYR A 333 3.18 24.83 4.58
CA TYR A 333 2.96 25.78 3.49
C TYR A 333 2.00 25.25 2.42
N ASP A 334 1.41 24.08 2.60
CA ASP A 334 0.52 23.41 1.63
C ASP A 334 1.13 23.28 0.22
N SER A 335 2.46 23.19 0.14
CA SER A 335 3.22 23.14 -1.11
C SER A 335 4.01 21.83 -1.23
N ILE A 336 4.38 21.46 -2.46
CA ILE A 336 5.35 20.41 -2.73
C ILE A 336 6.73 21.07 -2.82
N GLY A 337 7.46 21.10 -1.68
CA GLY A 337 8.73 21.81 -1.52
C GLY A 337 8.59 23.09 -0.67
N VAL A 338 9.75 23.63 -0.26
CA VAL A 338 9.83 24.87 0.56
C VAL A 338 10.40 25.97 -0.29
N TYR A 339 9.59 26.98 -0.61
CA TYR A 339 9.95 28.09 -1.50
C TYR A 339 10.18 29.41 -0.75
N GLN A 340 10.03 29.40 0.55
CA GLN A 340 10.26 30.55 1.42
C GLN A 340 11.17 30.17 2.58
N LYS A 341 11.81 31.16 3.21
CA LYS A 341 12.68 30.91 4.36
C LYS A 341 11.84 30.49 5.57
N PRO A 342 11.97 29.26 6.08
CA PRO A 342 11.21 28.82 7.23
C PRO A 342 11.61 29.58 8.49
N GLU A 343 10.64 29.87 9.34
CA GLU A 343 10.90 30.43 10.66
C GLU A 343 11.59 29.41 11.58
N PRO A 344 12.36 29.87 12.59
CA PRO A 344 12.99 28.96 13.55
C PRO A 344 11.99 28.03 14.28
N SER A 345 10.80 28.55 14.59
CA SER A 345 9.69 27.80 15.20
C SER A 345 9.19 26.65 14.28
N HIS A 346 9.10 26.90 12.99
CA HIS A 346 8.71 25.91 11.99
C HIS A 346 9.75 24.77 11.90
N ARG A 347 11.04 25.13 11.89
CA ARG A 347 12.12 24.13 11.90
C ARG A 347 12.14 23.31 13.18
N ALA A 348 11.96 23.95 14.33
CA ALA A 348 11.87 23.24 15.61
C ALA A 348 10.74 22.21 15.61
N ARG A 349 9.56 22.62 15.07
CA ARG A 349 8.40 21.74 14.94
C ARG A 349 8.67 20.57 14.01
N ALA A 350 9.27 20.79 12.82
CA ALA A 350 9.61 19.72 11.90
C ALA A 350 10.60 18.72 12.52
N ARG A 351 11.61 19.23 13.25
CA ARG A 351 12.60 18.38 13.94
C ARG A 351 11.96 17.55 15.03
N ALA A 352 11.04 18.11 15.83
CA ALA A 352 10.32 17.33 16.85
C ALA A 352 9.55 16.14 16.22
N TRP A 353 8.94 16.33 15.03
CA TRP A 353 8.33 15.24 14.28
C TRP A 353 9.37 14.19 13.83
N LEU A 354 10.52 14.63 13.31
CA LEU A 354 11.58 13.74 12.85
C LEU A 354 12.23 12.96 13.99
N ASP A 355 12.45 13.60 15.13
CA ASP A 355 12.97 12.95 16.33
C ASP A 355 12.01 11.85 16.81
N TRP A 356 10.70 12.13 16.79
CA TRP A 356 9.72 11.12 17.13
C TRP A 356 9.68 9.96 16.13
N LEU A 357 9.78 10.24 14.83
CA LEU A 357 9.82 9.20 13.81
C LEU A 357 11.04 8.28 13.97
N ALA A 358 12.12 8.75 14.57
CA ALA A 358 13.35 7.98 14.83
C ALA A 358 13.79 7.18 13.58
N LEU A 359 13.98 7.89 12.46
CA LEU A 359 14.24 7.27 11.15
C LEU A 359 15.66 6.68 11.04
N GLY A 360 16.55 6.97 11.99
CA GLY A 360 17.96 6.58 11.94
C GLY A 360 18.79 7.42 10.96
N VAL A 361 18.23 8.51 10.40
CA VAL A 361 18.91 9.45 9.52
C VAL A 361 18.73 10.88 10.04
N GLY A 362 19.67 11.77 9.69
CA GLY A 362 19.59 13.18 10.09
C GLY A 362 18.55 13.98 9.28
N PRO A 363 18.15 15.18 9.78
CA PRO A 363 17.17 16.06 9.11
C PRO A 363 17.60 16.49 7.69
N SER A 364 18.92 16.57 7.44
CA SER A 364 19.51 16.95 6.16
C SER A 364 19.64 15.80 5.16
N ALA A 365 19.30 14.56 5.56
CA ALA A 365 19.36 13.42 4.65
C ALA A 365 18.43 13.64 3.45
N ALA A 366 18.80 13.20 2.27
CA ALA A 366 17.99 13.31 1.07
C ALA A 366 16.77 12.39 1.17
N PHE A 367 15.57 12.95 1.00
CA PHE A 367 14.31 12.19 1.09
C PHE A 367 14.28 10.98 0.15
N ARG A 368 14.85 11.10 -1.04
CA ARG A 368 14.86 10.03 -2.05
C ARG A 368 15.77 8.85 -1.68
N GLU A 369 16.72 9.03 -0.78
CA GLU A 369 17.62 7.97 -0.31
C GLU A 369 16.99 7.13 0.80
N LEU A 370 15.87 7.58 1.37
CA LEU A 370 15.12 6.84 2.37
C LEU A 370 14.48 5.58 1.76
N SER A 371 14.32 4.55 2.59
CA SER A 371 13.49 3.41 2.22
C SER A 371 12.04 3.85 2.00
N PHE A 372 11.28 3.09 1.22
CA PHE A 372 9.87 3.37 0.96
C PHE A 372 9.06 3.59 2.24
N GLY A 373 9.31 2.76 3.28
CA GLY A 373 8.65 2.88 4.58
C GLY A 373 9.01 4.19 5.31
N GLN A 374 10.28 4.56 5.32
CA GLN A 374 10.73 5.82 5.91
C GLN A 374 10.14 7.03 5.16
N GLN A 375 10.10 6.99 3.83
CA GLN A 375 9.45 8.03 3.02
C GLN A 375 7.97 8.18 3.40
N ARG A 376 7.25 7.06 3.58
CA ARG A 376 5.84 7.08 3.99
C ARG A 376 5.65 7.74 5.36
N LEU A 377 6.47 7.42 6.34
CA LEU A 377 6.44 8.05 7.66
C LEU A 377 6.68 9.56 7.58
N VAL A 378 7.64 10.00 6.77
CA VAL A 378 7.91 11.43 6.54
C VAL A 378 6.71 12.13 5.89
N LEU A 379 6.06 11.52 4.91
CA LEU A 379 4.86 12.08 4.28
C LEU A 379 3.67 12.16 5.24
N ILE A 380 3.54 11.22 6.18
CA ILE A 380 2.52 11.29 7.23
C ILE A 380 2.82 12.44 8.20
N ALA A 381 4.08 12.60 8.63
CA ALA A 381 4.49 13.74 9.43
C ALA A 381 4.22 15.07 8.70
N ARG A 382 4.52 15.15 7.41
CA ARG A 382 4.19 16.29 6.56
C ARG A 382 2.68 16.61 6.58
N ALA A 383 1.82 15.60 6.43
CA ALA A 383 0.38 15.79 6.43
C ALA A 383 -0.16 16.25 7.80
N ALA A 384 0.49 15.82 8.88
CA ALA A 384 0.04 16.07 10.25
C ALA A 384 0.73 17.30 10.92
N ILE A 385 1.81 17.83 10.35
CA ILE A 385 2.65 18.86 11.01
C ILE A 385 1.88 20.11 11.42
N LYS A 386 0.90 20.54 10.64
CA LYS A 386 0.05 21.71 10.94
C LYS A 386 -1.16 21.39 11.82
N VAL A 387 -1.37 20.10 12.16
CA VAL A 387 -2.55 19.59 12.87
C VAL A 387 -3.84 20.07 12.19
N PRO A 388 -4.06 19.69 10.92
CA PRO A 388 -5.20 20.18 10.15
C PRO A 388 -6.52 19.64 10.72
N PRO A 389 -7.66 20.34 10.45
CA PRO A 389 -8.98 19.86 10.84
C PRO A 389 -9.29 18.43 10.40
N LEU A 390 -8.88 18.07 9.19
CA LEU A 390 -9.08 16.73 8.63
C LEU A 390 -7.74 16.16 8.14
N VAL A 391 -7.40 14.96 8.59
CA VAL A 391 -6.29 14.16 8.06
C VAL A 391 -6.87 13.00 7.25
N VAL A 392 -6.56 12.97 5.96
CA VAL A 392 -7.01 11.95 5.01
C VAL A 392 -5.84 11.02 4.71
N LEU A 393 -6.01 9.75 5.02
CA LEU A 393 -5.01 8.71 4.88
C LEU A 393 -5.52 7.61 3.95
N ASP A 394 -5.02 7.61 2.71
CA ASP A 394 -5.37 6.60 1.71
C ASP A 394 -4.34 5.47 1.73
N GLU A 395 -4.73 4.34 2.30
CA GLU A 395 -3.89 3.16 2.49
C GLU A 395 -2.50 3.49 3.08
N PRO A 396 -2.44 4.15 4.25
CA PRO A 396 -1.20 4.73 4.76
C PRO A 396 -0.12 3.71 5.08
N THR A 397 -0.48 2.46 5.23
CA THR A 397 0.43 1.37 5.61
C THR A 397 0.77 0.43 4.46
N SER A 398 0.24 0.68 3.25
CA SER A 398 0.54 -0.14 2.07
C SER A 398 2.03 -0.14 1.75
N GLY A 399 2.61 -1.34 1.51
CA GLY A 399 4.05 -1.51 1.27
C GLY A 399 4.95 -1.33 2.49
N LEU A 400 4.40 -1.19 3.71
CA LEU A 400 5.19 -1.08 4.93
C LEU A 400 5.45 -2.45 5.58
N ASP A 401 6.65 -2.60 6.11
CA ASP A 401 6.96 -3.68 7.04
C ASP A 401 6.15 -3.55 8.35
N PRO A 402 6.03 -4.62 9.16
CA PRO A 402 5.18 -4.62 10.36
C PRO A 402 5.53 -3.54 11.37
N ASP A 403 6.82 -3.26 11.57
CA ASP A 403 7.27 -2.28 12.54
C ASP A 403 6.86 -0.88 12.12
N ASN A 404 7.09 -0.53 10.85
CA ASN A 404 6.70 0.77 10.31
C ASN A 404 5.17 0.88 10.20
N ARG A 405 4.47 -0.22 9.89
CA ARG A 405 3.00 -0.25 9.92
C ARG A 405 2.46 0.04 11.31
N LEU A 406 2.96 -0.65 12.33
CA LEU A 406 2.54 -0.42 13.72
C LEU A 406 2.80 1.03 14.14
N ARG A 407 3.96 1.60 13.78
CA ARG A 407 4.28 3.02 14.00
C ARG A 407 3.26 3.96 13.39
N VAL A 408 2.86 3.71 12.14
CA VAL A 408 1.83 4.51 11.46
C VAL A 408 0.50 4.40 12.19
N LEU A 409 0.08 3.19 12.57
CA LEU A 409 -1.18 2.98 13.28
C LEU A 409 -1.18 3.61 14.68
N GLU A 410 -0.07 3.54 15.40
CA GLU A 410 0.11 4.21 16.70
C GLU A 410 0.07 5.74 16.55
N LEU A 411 0.68 6.29 15.48
CA LEU A 411 0.58 7.70 15.15
C LEU A 411 -0.88 8.11 14.88
N VAL A 412 -1.60 7.34 14.06
CA VAL A 412 -3.02 7.57 13.76
C VAL A 412 -3.84 7.54 15.05
N ALA A 413 -3.66 6.53 15.91
CA ALA A 413 -4.34 6.44 17.19
C ALA A 413 -4.04 7.62 18.11
N SER A 414 -2.80 8.10 18.13
CA SER A 414 -2.41 9.27 18.90
C SER A 414 -3.09 10.56 18.38
N LEU A 415 -3.12 10.77 17.06
CA LEU A 415 -3.84 11.90 16.45
C LEU A 415 -5.34 11.87 16.82
N CYS A 416 -5.94 10.68 16.80
CA CYS A 416 -7.34 10.50 17.19
C CYS A 416 -7.57 10.81 18.67
N THR A 417 -6.71 10.31 19.56
CA THR A 417 -6.85 10.49 21.02
C THR A 417 -6.74 11.96 21.42
N GLN A 418 -5.89 12.73 20.76
CA GLN A 418 -5.69 14.15 21.07
C GLN A 418 -6.85 15.05 20.62
N ARG A 419 -7.79 14.54 19.80
CA ARG A 419 -8.96 15.24 19.28
C ARG A 419 -8.69 16.60 18.61
N LYS A 420 -7.44 16.86 18.19
CA LYS A 420 -7.05 18.10 17.52
C LYS A 420 -7.26 18.03 16.01
N SER A 421 -7.23 16.83 15.45
CA SER A 421 -7.54 16.54 14.04
C SER A 421 -8.56 15.42 13.98
N THR A 422 -9.42 15.46 12.97
CA THR A 422 -10.28 14.33 12.63
C THR A 422 -9.58 13.47 11.60
N VAL A 423 -9.62 12.16 11.74
CA VAL A 423 -8.94 11.23 10.84
C VAL A 423 -9.98 10.51 9.98
N LEU A 424 -9.77 10.56 8.67
CA LEU A 424 -10.45 9.73 7.67
C LEU A 424 -9.40 8.80 7.05
N MET A 425 -9.49 7.52 7.37
CA MET A 425 -8.54 6.52 6.90
C MET A 425 -9.21 5.52 5.97
N VAL A 426 -8.57 5.21 4.85
CA VAL A 426 -8.99 4.15 3.93
C VAL A 426 -8.09 2.94 4.12
N THR A 427 -8.68 1.77 4.23
CA THR A 427 -7.95 0.49 4.22
C THR A 427 -8.79 -0.64 3.63
N HIS A 428 -8.11 -1.65 3.12
CA HIS A 428 -8.71 -2.94 2.74
C HIS A 428 -8.25 -4.08 3.68
N ARG A 429 -7.46 -3.76 4.72
CA ARG A 429 -6.79 -4.73 5.60
C ARG A 429 -7.60 -5.01 6.85
N ALA A 430 -7.77 -6.31 7.15
CA ALA A 430 -8.51 -6.74 8.34
C ALA A 430 -7.78 -6.46 9.67
N ASP A 431 -6.45 -6.53 9.69
CA ASP A 431 -5.63 -6.22 10.85
C ASP A 431 -5.73 -4.73 11.26
N GLU A 432 -5.76 -3.84 10.28
CA GLU A 432 -5.94 -2.41 10.51
C GLU A 432 -7.36 -2.07 10.99
N ARG A 433 -8.37 -2.74 10.42
CA ARG A 433 -9.74 -2.65 10.93
C ARG A 433 -9.84 -3.10 12.39
N ALA A 434 -9.23 -4.24 12.74
CA ALA A 434 -9.22 -4.73 14.12
C ALA A 434 -8.50 -3.74 15.06
N PHE A 435 -7.36 -3.18 14.63
CA PHE A 435 -6.66 -2.13 15.36
C PHE A 435 -7.55 -0.89 15.55
N TRP A 436 -8.21 -0.42 14.47
CA TRP A 436 -9.15 0.71 14.51
C TRP A 436 -10.26 0.49 15.54
N GLN A 437 -10.92 -0.65 15.48
CA GLN A 437 -12.00 -0.99 16.41
C GLN A 437 -11.56 -1.07 17.87
N SER A 438 -10.37 -1.62 18.13
CA SER A 438 -9.87 -1.83 19.48
C SER A 438 -9.24 -0.58 20.12
N ARG A 439 -8.62 0.30 19.32
CA ARG A 439 -7.79 1.41 19.83
C ARG A 439 -8.40 2.79 19.59
N ILE A 440 -9.20 2.97 18.54
CA ILE A 440 -9.77 4.25 18.14
C ILE A 440 -11.27 4.28 18.39
N GLY A 441 -12.00 3.22 18.06
CA GLY A 441 -13.44 3.10 18.28
C GLY A 441 -14.27 4.04 17.39
N GLY A 442 -13.71 4.52 16.27
CA GLY A 442 -14.37 5.43 15.34
C GLY A 442 -15.39 4.75 14.44
N ALA A 443 -16.11 5.56 13.65
CA ALA A 443 -17.09 5.09 12.67
C ALA A 443 -16.43 4.25 11.56
N ILE A 444 -17.20 3.33 10.97
CA ILE A 444 -16.76 2.55 9.81
C ILE A 444 -17.79 2.70 8.69
N LEU A 445 -17.33 3.12 7.50
CA LEU A 445 -18.10 3.11 6.27
C LEU A 445 -17.62 1.94 5.41
N SER A 446 -18.52 1.01 5.07
CA SER A 446 -18.22 -0.08 4.15
C SER A 446 -18.82 0.22 2.78
N LEU A 447 -17.98 0.48 1.78
CA LEU A 447 -18.38 0.60 0.37
C LEU A 447 -18.45 -0.80 -0.25
N LYS A 448 -19.47 -1.01 -1.09
CA LYS A 448 -19.75 -2.31 -1.71
C LYS A 448 -19.32 -2.35 -3.17
#